data_be364edd6bc6f790bee017d8cc9e97c2
#
_entry.id   be364edd6bc6f790bee017d8cc9e97c2
#
_cell.length_a   1.000
_cell.length_b   1.000
_cell.length_c   1.000
_cell.angle_alpha   90.00
_cell.angle_beta   90.00
_cell.angle_gamma   90.00
#
_symmetry.space_group_name_H-M   'P 1'
#
loop_
_entity.id
_entity.type
_entity.pdbx_description
1 polymer ?
#
loop_
_entity_poly.entity_id
_entity_poly.type
_entity_poly.pdbx_seq_one_letter_code
_entity_poly.pdbx_strand_id
1 'polypeptide(L)'
;MKSYEFDIASNLRIQHSIETIKILKKYFKNEVFIRGNCDQAPFSLACSIRTPAFFMMDLMMEEEKAIRLIEYTTDMCARVVRIMAEAGADMVSNGDSPAGPNMISPDMYKRFAFPYERRMLEEAHLQGVPYLLHICGNTDRILQSLATMNLDAVELDYKTPLENICKFLGNRMTLFGTVDPSGVMALGTTDDVRRETQKILDIYYGNPRLVIGAGCAIPPIA
;
A
#
# COMPACT_ATOMS: atom_id res chain seq x y z
N MET A 1 20.36 23.32 0.35
CA MET A 1 20.75 21.91 0.58
C MET A 1 21.38 21.40 -0.71
N LYS A 2 22.60 20.84 -0.66
CA LYS A 2 23.15 20.11 -1.81
C LYS A 2 22.26 18.89 -2.03
N SER A 3 21.63 18.78 -3.20
CA SER A 3 20.96 17.55 -3.62
C SER A 3 22.03 16.48 -3.77
N TYR A 4 22.13 15.58 -2.81
CA TYR A 4 22.80 14.32 -3.06
C TYR A 4 21.89 13.56 -4.05
N GLU A 5 22.31 13.48 -5.30
CA GLU A 5 21.70 12.55 -6.25
C GLU A 5 22.06 11.13 -5.78
N PHE A 6 21.21 10.58 -4.93
CA PHE A 6 21.30 9.18 -4.56
C PHE A 6 20.78 8.34 -5.73
N ASP A 7 21.67 7.54 -6.32
CA ASP A 7 21.28 6.56 -7.33
C ASP A 7 20.55 5.39 -6.66
N ILE A 8 19.22 5.51 -6.62
CA ILE A 8 18.33 4.49 -6.04
C ILE A 8 18.52 3.15 -6.75
N ALA A 9 18.74 3.16 -8.06
CA ALA A 9 18.89 1.93 -8.85
C ALA A 9 20.17 1.15 -8.48
N SER A 10 21.18 1.79 -7.91
CA SER A 10 22.40 1.12 -7.42
C SER A 10 22.22 0.41 -6.08
N ASN A 11 21.11 0.63 -5.36
CA ASN A 11 20.84 -0.03 -4.09
C ASN A 11 20.62 -1.53 -4.30
N LEU A 12 21.36 -2.37 -3.57
CA LEU A 12 21.33 -3.83 -3.73
C LEU A 12 19.92 -4.43 -3.54
N ARG A 13 19.13 -3.90 -2.60
CA ARG A 13 17.75 -4.37 -2.39
C ARG A 13 16.87 -4.08 -3.60
N ILE A 14 17.00 -2.90 -4.18
CA ILE A 14 16.29 -2.53 -5.41
C ILE A 14 16.74 -3.39 -6.59
N GLN A 15 18.04 -3.62 -6.76
CA GLN A 15 18.58 -4.51 -7.79
C GLN A 15 18.04 -5.93 -7.67
N HIS A 16 18.00 -6.49 -6.45
CA HIS A 16 17.39 -7.82 -6.22
C HIS A 16 15.90 -7.84 -6.57
N SER A 17 15.16 -6.78 -6.25
CA SER A 17 13.73 -6.70 -6.61
C SER A 17 13.53 -6.66 -8.13
N ILE A 18 14.33 -5.86 -8.84
CA ILE A 18 14.33 -5.80 -10.32
C ILE A 18 14.61 -7.19 -10.92
N GLU A 19 15.67 -7.84 -10.45
CA GLU A 19 16.07 -9.17 -10.94
C GLU A 19 14.98 -10.20 -10.66
N THR A 20 14.40 -10.18 -9.46
CA THR A 20 13.29 -11.08 -9.08
C THR A 20 12.10 -10.90 -10.00
N ILE A 21 11.66 -9.67 -10.29
CA ILE A 21 10.56 -9.40 -11.21
C ILE A 21 10.88 -9.97 -12.59
N LYS A 22 12.08 -9.72 -13.13
CA LYS A 22 12.49 -10.21 -14.43
C LYS A 22 12.52 -11.75 -14.51
N ILE A 23 13.03 -12.42 -13.47
CA ILE A 23 13.05 -13.89 -13.39
C ILE A 23 11.62 -14.44 -13.36
N LEU A 24 10.74 -13.88 -12.51
CA LEU A 24 9.36 -14.31 -12.41
C LEU A 24 8.59 -14.09 -13.72
N LYS A 25 8.73 -12.93 -14.36
CA LYS A 25 8.11 -12.65 -15.66
C LYS A 25 8.61 -13.61 -16.75
N LYS A 26 9.89 -13.91 -16.78
CA LYS A 26 10.46 -14.87 -17.73
C LYS A 26 9.95 -16.28 -17.50
N TYR A 27 9.81 -16.70 -16.23
CA TYR A 27 9.39 -18.05 -15.86
C TYR A 27 7.88 -18.26 -16.08
N PHE A 28 7.06 -17.38 -15.50
CA PHE A 28 5.60 -17.52 -15.52
C PHE A 28 4.94 -16.89 -16.75
N LYS A 29 5.64 -16.04 -17.48
CA LYS A 29 5.10 -15.30 -18.64
C LYS A 29 3.80 -14.56 -18.25
N ASN A 30 2.66 -14.98 -18.79
CA ASN A 30 1.34 -14.42 -18.54
C ASN A 30 0.45 -15.30 -17.63
N GLU A 31 1.00 -16.36 -17.05
CA GLU A 31 0.23 -17.28 -16.19
C GLU A 31 0.01 -16.73 -14.79
N VAL A 32 0.89 -15.82 -14.33
CA VAL A 32 0.85 -15.24 -12.98
C VAL A 32 0.99 -13.72 -13.08
N PHE A 33 0.19 -13.02 -12.28
CA PHE A 33 0.23 -11.57 -12.13
C PHE A 33 1.32 -11.18 -11.12
N ILE A 34 2.32 -10.41 -11.55
CA ILE A 34 3.48 -10.02 -10.73
C ILE A 34 3.30 -8.62 -10.19
N ARG A 35 3.15 -8.52 -8.86
CA ARG A 35 3.09 -7.24 -8.14
C ARG A 35 4.51 -6.80 -7.73
N GLY A 36 4.97 -5.66 -8.25
CA GLY A 36 6.20 -5.00 -7.82
C GLY A 36 5.96 -4.26 -6.50
N ASN A 37 6.61 -4.71 -5.43
CA ASN A 37 6.53 -4.03 -4.13
C ASN A 37 7.52 -2.87 -4.08
N CYS A 38 7.01 -1.64 -3.97
CA CYS A 38 7.80 -0.40 -3.86
C CYS A 38 8.03 0.00 -2.39
N ASP A 39 7.72 -0.92 -1.43
CA ASP A 39 7.86 -0.73 0.01
C ASP A 39 7.00 0.44 0.53
N GLN A 40 7.60 1.49 1.09
CA GLN A 40 6.87 2.55 1.75
C GLN A 40 6.35 3.63 0.79
N ALA A 41 5.15 4.14 1.09
CA ALA A 41 4.63 5.35 0.48
C ALA A 41 5.24 6.61 1.15
N PRO A 42 5.04 7.80 0.57
CA PRO A 42 5.73 9.02 1.00
C PRO A 42 5.66 9.36 2.48
N PHE A 43 4.47 9.28 3.08
CA PHE A 43 4.28 9.60 4.49
C PHE A 43 5.00 8.60 5.40
N SER A 44 4.90 7.30 5.09
CA SER A 44 5.62 6.24 5.81
C SER A 44 7.12 6.38 5.72
N LEU A 45 7.65 6.73 4.56
CA LEU A 45 9.08 6.95 4.38
C LEU A 45 9.55 8.19 5.17
N ALA A 46 8.78 9.27 5.18
CA ALA A 46 9.05 10.45 5.99
C ALA A 46 9.06 10.11 7.50
N CYS A 47 8.07 9.31 7.96
CA CYS A 47 8.04 8.77 9.31
C CYS A 47 9.31 7.97 9.64
N SER A 48 9.76 7.12 8.74
CA SER A 48 10.93 6.28 8.95
C SER A 48 12.22 7.08 9.02
N ILE A 49 12.38 8.10 8.16
CA ILE A 49 13.57 8.97 8.15
C ILE A 49 13.62 9.86 9.40
N ARG A 50 12.49 10.45 9.79
CA ARG A 50 12.43 11.43 10.89
C ARG A 50 12.21 10.79 12.25
N THR A 51 11.82 9.53 12.29
CA THR A 51 11.17 8.74 13.34
C THR A 51 9.72 9.19 13.58
N PRO A 52 8.78 8.25 13.87
CA PRO A 52 7.36 8.58 13.98
C PRO A 52 7.05 9.70 14.99
N ALA A 53 7.65 9.65 16.19
CA ALA A 53 7.38 10.63 17.23
C ALA A 53 7.78 12.04 16.80
N PHE A 54 8.99 12.22 16.27
CA PHE A 54 9.45 13.54 15.83
C PHE A 54 8.74 14.02 14.57
N PHE A 55 8.35 13.10 13.68
CA PHE A 55 7.61 13.50 12.50
C PHE A 55 6.20 13.99 12.87
N MET A 56 5.50 13.32 13.81
CA MET A 56 4.21 13.80 14.32
C MET A 56 4.33 15.17 14.99
N MET A 57 5.42 15.42 15.73
CA MET A 57 5.70 16.76 16.28
C MET A 57 5.93 17.79 15.18
N ASP A 58 6.74 17.46 14.16
CA ASP A 58 7.02 18.38 13.04
C ASP A 58 5.71 18.73 12.29
N LEU A 59 4.79 17.78 12.08
CA LEU A 59 3.47 18.06 11.47
C LEU A 59 2.62 19.07 12.25
N MET A 60 2.80 19.15 13.56
CA MET A 60 2.03 20.05 14.43
C MET A 60 2.72 21.39 14.67
N MET A 61 4.04 21.43 14.70
CA MET A 61 4.82 22.60 15.14
C MET A 61 5.69 23.21 14.03
N GLU A 62 6.07 22.41 13.03
CA GLU A 62 7.03 22.75 11.97
C GLU A 62 6.51 22.32 10.60
N GLU A 63 5.24 22.63 10.32
CA GLU A 63 4.51 22.09 9.17
C GLU A 63 5.27 22.21 7.84
N GLU A 64 5.84 23.38 7.55
CA GLU A 64 6.60 23.57 6.32
C GLU A 64 7.80 22.62 6.19
N LYS A 65 8.43 22.31 7.32
CA LYS A 65 9.53 21.34 7.37
C LYS A 65 9.03 19.92 7.11
N ALA A 66 7.90 19.55 7.72
CA ALA A 66 7.26 18.25 7.48
C ALA A 66 6.84 18.10 6.01
N ILE A 67 6.22 19.11 5.41
CA ILE A 67 5.84 19.12 3.99
C ILE A 67 7.07 18.94 3.09
N ARG A 68 8.16 19.69 3.34
CA ARG A 68 9.40 19.51 2.55
C ARG A 68 9.96 18.10 2.64
N LEU A 69 9.84 17.46 3.80
CA LEU A 69 10.27 16.06 3.95
C LEU A 69 9.36 15.10 3.17
N ILE A 70 8.03 15.29 3.24
CA ILE A 70 7.08 14.47 2.49
C ILE A 70 7.30 14.64 0.98
N GLU A 71 7.54 15.85 0.50
CA GLU A 71 7.85 16.11 -0.91
C GLU A 71 9.12 15.38 -1.36
N TYR A 72 10.18 15.46 -0.57
CA TYR A 72 11.42 14.73 -0.83
C TYR A 72 11.19 13.20 -0.89
N THR A 73 10.45 12.65 0.08
CA THR A 73 10.14 11.22 0.08
C THR A 73 9.20 10.82 -1.04
N THR A 74 8.32 11.72 -1.49
CA THR A 74 7.46 11.51 -2.66
C THR A 74 8.30 11.31 -3.92
N ASP A 75 9.28 12.16 -4.15
CA ASP A 75 10.17 12.03 -5.32
C ASP A 75 10.99 10.73 -5.27
N MET A 76 11.42 10.32 -4.08
CA MET A 76 12.10 9.03 -3.88
C MET A 76 11.19 7.83 -4.18
N CYS A 77 9.98 7.83 -3.62
CA CYS A 77 9.00 6.76 -3.85
C CYS A 77 8.59 6.67 -5.33
N ALA A 78 8.37 7.81 -5.99
CA ALA A 78 8.02 7.86 -7.41
C ALA A 78 9.11 7.21 -8.30
N ARG A 79 10.39 7.42 -7.97
CA ARG A 79 11.49 6.74 -8.67
C ARG A 79 11.45 5.23 -8.47
N VAL A 80 11.12 4.74 -7.27
CA VAL A 80 11.01 3.29 -7.02
C VAL A 80 9.81 2.71 -7.78
N VAL A 81 8.66 3.39 -7.78
CA VAL A 81 7.48 3.01 -8.58
C VAL A 81 7.87 2.82 -10.05
N ARG A 82 8.56 3.80 -10.63
CA ARG A 82 9.03 3.75 -12.02
C ARG A 82 9.96 2.56 -12.26
N ILE A 83 10.96 2.37 -11.41
CA ILE A 83 11.92 1.27 -11.53
C ILE A 83 11.24 -0.10 -11.50
N MET A 84 10.26 -0.32 -10.61
CA MET A 84 9.54 -1.59 -10.52
C MET A 84 8.62 -1.82 -11.74
N ALA A 85 7.97 -0.78 -12.25
CA ALA A 85 7.19 -0.86 -13.48
C ALA A 85 8.07 -1.18 -14.70
N GLU A 86 9.20 -0.47 -14.86
CA GLU A 86 10.18 -0.71 -15.94
C GLU A 86 10.82 -2.10 -15.86
N ALA A 87 10.91 -2.70 -14.67
CA ALA A 87 11.37 -4.08 -14.49
C ALA A 87 10.38 -5.12 -15.05
N GLY A 88 9.14 -4.70 -15.35
CA GLY A 88 8.10 -5.53 -15.95
C GLY A 88 7.03 -6.02 -14.96
N ALA A 89 6.89 -5.40 -13.80
CA ALA A 89 5.77 -5.68 -12.91
C ALA A 89 4.42 -5.40 -13.60
N ASP A 90 3.42 -6.24 -13.33
CA ASP A 90 2.06 -6.05 -13.88
C ASP A 90 1.25 -5.04 -13.05
N MET A 91 1.69 -4.72 -11.84
CA MET A 91 1.15 -3.74 -10.90
C MET A 91 2.28 -3.31 -9.96
N VAL A 92 2.19 -2.11 -9.43
CA VAL A 92 3.09 -1.64 -8.36
C VAL A 92 2.30 -1.29 -7.10
N SER A 93 2.96 -1.37 -5.95
CA SER A 93 2.30 -1.12 -4.66
C SER A 93 3.20 -0.43 -3.65
N ASN A 94 2.61 0.44 -2.82
CA ASN A 94 3.23 1.01 -1.63
C ASN A 94 2.38 0.76 -0.38
N GLY A 95 3.02 0.79 0.79
CA GLY A 95 2.36 0.76 2.08
C GLY A 95 2.46 2.11 2.80
N ASP A 96 1.33 2.62 3.32
CA ASP A 96 1.30 3.89 4.07
C ASP A 96 0.63 3.76 5.45
N SER A 97 0.99 2.71 6.18
CA SER A 97 0.38 2.38 7.48
C SER A 97 0.40 3.53 8.51
N PRO A 98 1.49 4.33 8.66
CA PRO A 98 1.49 5.50 9.53
C PRO A 98 0.52 6.62 9.12
N ALA A 99 0.04 6.63 7.87
CA ALA A 99 -0.99 7.57 7.40
C ALA A 99 -2.41 7.15 7.85
N GLY A 100 -2.57 5.94 8.36
CA GLY A 100 -3.86 5.41 8.81
C GLY A 100 -4.42 6.10 10.06
N PRO A 101 -5.75 5.96 10.29
CA PRO A 101 -6.45 6.63 11.40
C PRO A 101 -5.99 6.24 12.81
N ASN A 102 -5.16 5.22 12.95
CA ASN A 102 -4.53 4.85 14.21
C ASN A 102 -3.41 5.82 14.64
N MET A 103 -2.84 6.57 13.69
CA MET A 103 -1.72 7.47 13.91
C MET A 103 -2.09 8.95 13.70
N ILE A 104 -2.89 9.25 12.67
CA ILE A 104 -3.28 10.62 12.32
C ILE A 104 -4.79 10.72 12.11
N SER A 105 -5.32 11.94 12.28
CA SER A 105 -6.74 12.19 12.05
C SER A 105 -7.08 12.13 10.55
N PRO A 106 -8.37 11.91 10.18
CA PRO A 106 -8.80 12.00 8.79
C PRO A 106 -8.47 13.32 8.10
N ASP A 107 -8.46 14.44 8.83
CA ASP A 107 -8.11 15.73 8.27
C ASP A 107 -6.60 15.84 8.03
N MET A 108 -5.77 15.33 8.93
CA MET A 108 -4.33 15.19 8.71
C MET A 108 -4.03 14.26 7.53
N TYR A 109 -4.75 13.13 7.43
CA TYR A 109 -4.64 12.24 6.27
C TYR A 109 -4.88 12.99 4.95
N LYS A 110 -5.99 13.72 4.85
CA LYS A 110 -6.32 14.52 3.65
C LYS A 110 -5.26 15.57 3.33
N ARG A 111 -4.60 16.11 4.34
CA ARG A 111 -3.62 17.17 4.17
C ARG A 111 -2.21 16.65 3.88
N PHE A 112 -1.77 15.62 4.58
CA PHE A 112 -0.36 15.23 4.62
C PHE A 112 -0.05 13.86 3.99
N ALA A 113 -1.05 13.04 3.66
CA ALA A 113 -0.84 11.74 3.04
C ALA A 113 -1.53 11.64 1.67
N PHE A 114 -2.84 11.86 1.62
CA PHE A 114 -3.67 11.69 0.43
C PHE A 114 -3.12 12.36 -0.85
N PRO A 115 -2.63 13.64 -0.84
CA PRO A 115 -2.10 14.26 -2.06
C PRO A 115 -0.84 13.57 -2.60
N TYR A 116 -0.05 13.01 -1.72
CA TYR A 116 1.22 12.36 -2.05
C TYR A 116 1.03 10.90 -2.46
N GLU A 117 0.09 10.18 -1.85
CA GLU A 117 -0.36 8.86 -2.31
C GLU A 117 -0.94 8.95 -3.73
N ARG A 118 -1.70 10.00 -4.01
CA ARG A 118 -2.23 10.28 -5.35
C ARG A 118 -1.12 10.47 -6.38
N ARG A 119 -0.02 11.11 -6.03
CA ARG A 119 1.15 11.23 -6.91
C ARG A 119 1.78 9.86 -7.22
N MET A 120 1.73 8.89 -6.29
CA MET A 120 2.20 7.52 -6.56
C MET A 120 1.29 6.81 -7.56
N LEU A 121 -0.03 6.95 -7.42
CA LEU A 121 -1.00 6.47 -8.41
C LEU A 121 -0.73 7.08 -9.80
N GLU A 122 -0.57 8.40 -9.87
CA GLU A 122 -0.31 9.12 -11.12
C GLU A 122 1.01 8.65 -11.77
N GLU A 123 2.07 8.45 -10.97
CA GLU A 123 3.34 7.91 -11.48
C GLU A 123 3.18 6.48 -12.03
N ALA A 124 2.48 5.59 -11.32
CA ALA A 124 2.21 4.23 -11.81
C ALA A 124 1.44 4.25 -13.14
N HIS A 125 0.42 5.09 -13.26
CA HIS A 125 -0.35 5.26 -14.49
C HIS A 125 0.49 5.84 -15.64
N LEU A 126 1.42 6.75 -15.36
CA LEU A 126 2.38 7.23 -16.36
C LEU A 126 3.28 6.10 -16.91
N GLN A 127 3.55 5.09 -16.08
CA GLN A 127 4.28 3.89 -16.48
C GLN A 127 3.39 2.81 -17.13
N GLY A 128 2.07 3.05 -17.22
CA GLY A 128 1.10 2.12 -17.82
C GLY A 128 0.74 0.92 -16.95
N VAL A 129 0.98 0.98 -15.64
CA VAL A 129 0.67 -0.11 -14.71
C VAL A 129 -0.34 0.34 -13.64
N PRO A 130 -1.21 -0.57 -13.16
CA PRO A 130 -2.11 -0.30 -12.03
C PRO A 130 -1.33 -0.07 -10.73
N TYR A 131 -1.96 0.65 -9.81
CA TYR A 131 -1.42 0.97 -8.49
C TYR A 131 -2.28 0.41 -7.36
N LEU A 132 -1.62 -0.20 -6.37
CA LEU A 132 -2.22 -0.68 -5.14
C LEU A 132 -1.66 0.09 -3.94
N LEU A 133 -2.54 0.61 -3.09
CA LEU A 133 -2.19 1.21 -1.81
C LEU A 133 -2.55 0.26 -0.66
N HIS A 134 -1.57 0.02 0.23
CA HIS A 134 -1.79 -0.72 1.48
C HIS A 134 -1.79 0.22 2.68
N ILE A 135 -2.81 0.10 3.54
CA ILE A 135 -2.88 0.79 4.85
C ILE A 135 -3.31 -0.22 5.91
N CYS A 136 -2.43 -0.45 6.90
CA CYS A 136 -2.75 -1.27 8.06
C CYS A 136 -3.73 -0.59 9.02
N GLY A 137 -4.38 -1.40 9.84
CA GLY A 137 -5.27 -0.94 10.91
C GLY A 137 -6.68 -0.64 10.43
N ASN A 138 -7.45 0.01 11.29
CA ASN A 138 -8.83 0.37 10.96
C ASN A 138 -8.87 1.64 10.12
N THR A 139 -9.18 1.51 8.83
CA THR A 139 -9.25 2.61 7.86
C THR A 139 -10.67 3.17 7.66
N ASP A 140 -11.65 2.72 8.44
CA ASP A 140 -13.06 3.07 8.25
C ASP A 140 -13.29 4.59 8.09
N ARG A 141 -12.61 5.40 8.90
CA ARG A 141 -12.73 6.88 8.91
C ARG A 141 -12.16 7.58 7.66
N ILE A 142 -11.37 6.89 6.84
CA ILE A 142 -10.79 7.43 5.60
C ILE A 142 -11.29 6.74 4.33
N LEU A 143 -12.17 5.74 4.43
CA LEU A 143 -12.71 5.02 3.25
C LEU A 143 -13.34 5.96 2.22
N GLN A 144 -14.05 7.00 2.68
CA GLN A 144 -14.61 7.99 1.76
C GLN A 144 -13.53 8.78 1.01
N SER A 145 -12.42 9.10 1.67
CA SER A 145 -11.28 9.76 1.01
C SER A 145 -10.62 8.83 0.00
N LEU A 146 -10.38 7.56 0.37
CA LEU A 146 -9.86 6.54 -0.55
C LEU A 146 -10.77 6.39 -1.77
N ALA A 147 -12.09 6.38 -1.58
CA ALA A 147 -13.06 6.28 -2.68
C ALA A 147 -12.94 7.41 -3.72
N THR A 148 -12.45 8.60 -3.31
CA THR A 148 -12.25 9.74 -4.23
C THR A 148 -10.91 9.73 -4.95
N MET A 149 -9.96 8.90 -4.50
CA MET A 149 -8.63 8.81 -5.13
C MET A 149 -8.67 8.05 -6.46
N ASN A 150 -9.67 7.17 -6.66
CA ASN A 150 -9.79 6.28 -7.82
C ASN A 150 -8.57 5.36 -8.01
N LEU A 151 -8.11 4.76 -6.91
CA LEU A 151 -7.09 3.71 -6.94
C LEU A 151 -7.57 2.50 -7.76
N ASP A 152 -6.65 1.78 -8.38
CA ASP A 152 -6.98 0.52 -9.06
C ASP A 152 -7.25 -0.59 -8.04
N ALA A 153 -6.47 -0.61 -6.96
CA ALA A 153 -6.60 -1.59 -5.89
C ALA A 153 -6.23 -1.01 -4.52
N VAL A 154 -6.76 -1.64 -3.49
CA VAL A 154 -6.40 -1.41 -2.09
C VAL A 154 -6.13 -2.75 -1.39
N GLU A 155 -5.16 -2.78 -0.51
CA GLU A 155 -4.93 -3.88 0.42
C GLU A 155 -5.19 -3.35 1.84
N LEU A 156 -6.28 -3.80 2.45
CA LEU A 156 -6.73 -3.29 3.74
C LEU A 156 -6.73 -4.38 4.81
N ASP A 157 -6.45 -3.93 6.04
CA ASP A 157 -6.39 -4.78 7.22
C ASP A 157 -7.81 -5.27 7.61
N TYR A 158 -7.90 -6.49 8.13
CA TYR A 158 -9.12 -7.11 8.67
C TYR A 158 -9.81 -6.28 9.76
N LYS A 159 -9.11 -5.31 10.37
CA LYS A 159 -9.66 -4.39 11.37
C LYS A 159 -10.67 -3.39 10.82
N THR A 160 -10.69 -3.21 9.50
CA THR A 160 -11.72 -2.39 8.84
C THR A 160 -12.92 -3.29 8.52
N PRO A 161 -14.16 -2.92 8.95
CA PRO A 161 -15.34 -3.72 8.64
C PRO A 161 -15.49 -3.93 7.13
N LEU A 162 -15.58 -5.21 6.72
CA LEU A 162 -15.59 -5.60 5.30
C LEU A 162 -16.81 -5.04 4.57
N GLU A 163 -17.94 -4.95 5.26
CA GLU A 163 -19.18 -4.37 4.74
C GLU A 163 -18.99 -2.88 4.37
N ASN A 164 -18.23 -2.15 5.18
CA ASN A 164 -17.90 -0.76 4.90
C ASN A 164 -16.93 -0.64 3.72
N ILE A 165 -15.92 -1.51 3.66
CA ILE A 165 -15.02 -1.58 2.50
C ILE A 165 -15.85 -1.84 1.24
N CYS A 166 -16.71 -2.85 1.23
CA CYS A 166 -17.56 -3.19 0.09
C CYS A 166 -18.48 -2.02 -0.29
N LYS A 167 -19.10 -1.37 0.68
CA LYS A 167 -19.99 -0.22 0.47
C LYS A 167 -19.29 0.96 -0.18
N PHE A 168 -18.12 1.34 0.28
CA PHE A 168 -17.41 2.55 -0.18
C PHE A 168 -16.54 2.30 -1.41
N LEU A 169 -15.91 1.13 -1.51
CA LEU A 169 -14.86 0.83 -2.49
C LEU A 169 -15.23 -0.30 -3.46
N GLY A 170 -16.13 -1.21 -3.08
CA GLY A 170 -16.37 -2.48 -3.78
C GLY A 170 -16.74 -2.38 -5.27
N ASN A 171 -17.37 -1.30 -5.72
CA ASN A 171 -17.69 -1.08 -7.13
C ASN A 171 -16.63 -0.25 -7.89
N ARG A 172 -15.56 0.17 -7.20
CA ARG A 172 -14.58 1.12 -7.74
C ARG A 172 -13.19 0.53 -7.83
N MET A 173 -12.77 -0.21 -6.82
CA MET A 173 -11.40 -0.68 -6.62
C MET A 173 -11.38 -2.17 -6.37
N THR A 174 -10.29 -2.82 -6.74
CA THR A 174 -10.06 -4.22 -6.37
C THR A 174 -9.54 -4.30 -4.94
N LEU A 175 -10.24 -5.05 -4.08
CA LEU A 175 -9.79 -5.34 -2.72
C LEU A 175 -8.81 -6.52 -2.73
N PHE A 176 -7.68 -6.33 -2.08
CA PHE A 176 -6.75 -7.39 -1.69
C PHE A 176 -6.88 -7.61 -0.18
N GLY A 177 -7.02 -8.84 0.24
CA GLY A 177 -7.18 -9.19 1.67
C GLY A 177 -8.52 -9.89 1.90
N THR A 178 -9.07 -9.89 3.09
CA THR A 178 -8.69 -9.25 4.36
C THR A 178 -8.56 -10.28 5.49
N VAL A 179 -8.08 -11.50 5.20
CA VAL A 179 -7.94 -12.53 6.26
C VAL A 179 -6.94 -12.04 7.30
N ASP A 180 -7.28 -12.19 8.59
CA ASP A 180 -6.39 -11.82 9.69
C ASP A 180 -5.08 -12.63 9.64
N PRO A 181 -3.93 -11.97 9.38
CA PRO A 181 -2.66 -12.66 9.24
C PRO A 181 -2.14 -13.27 10.54
N SER A 182 -2.52 -12.73 11.69
CA SER A 182 -2.01 -13.15 12.99
C SER A 182 -2.97 -14.08 13.70
N GLY A 183 -4.21 -13.64 13.95
CA GLY A 183 -5.18 -14.39 14.72
C GLY A 183 -5.72 -15.62 13.97
N VAL A 184 -5.89 -15.50 12.66
CA VAL A 184 -6.46 -16.58 11.84
C VAL A 184 -5.38 -17.38 11.13
N MET A 185 -4.46 -16.75 10.41
CA MET A 185 -3.48 -17.49 9.62
C MET A 185 -2.33 -18.06 10.45
N ALA A 186 -1.79 -17.31 11.42
CA ALA A 186 -0.66 -17.78 12.22
C ALA A 186 -1.07 -18.59 13.45
N LEU A 187 -2.17 -18.25 14.10
CA LEU A 187 -2.58 -18.84 15.38
C LEU A 187 -3.88 -19.65 15.30
N GLY A 188 -4.63 -19.53 14.21
CA GLY A 188 -5.88 -20.24 13.99
C GLY A 188 -5.69 -21.64 13.41
N THR A 189 -6.81 -22.32 13.20
CA THR A 189 -6.88 -23.62 12.53
C THR A 189 -7.23 -23.47 11.05
N THR A 190 -7.07 -24.53 10.26
CA THR A 190 -7.52 -24.56 8.86
C THR A 190 -9.03 -24.26 8.72
N ASP A 191 -9.84 -24.63 9.73
CA ASP A 191 -11.27 -24.35 9.71
C ASP A 191 -11.56 -22.88 10.01
N ASP A 192 -10.74 -22.22 10.82
CA ASP A 192 -10.82 -20.77 11.03
C ASP A 192 -10.51 -20.02 9.72
N VAL A 193 -9.47 -20.43 9.01
CA VAL A 193 -9.12 -19.83 7.69
C VAL A 193 -10.27 -20.03 6.70
N ARG A 194 -10.84 -21.24 6.60
CA ARG A 194 -11.99 -21.52 5.73
C ARG A 194 -13.18 -20.63 6.07
N ARG A 195 -13.53 -20.53 7.35
CA ARG A 195 -14.67 -19.73 7.83
C ARG A 195 -14.50 -18.25 7.50
N GLU A 196 -13.32 -17.68 7.78
CA GLU A 196 -13.07 -16.27 7.49
C GLU A 196 -13.01 -16.00 5.98
N THR A 197 -12.40 -16.89 5.21
CA THR A 197 -12.40 -16.80 3.73
C THR A 197 -13.83 -16.87 3.19
N GLN A 198 -14.68 -17.77 3.71
CA GLN A 198 -16.07 -17.90 3.26
C GLN A 198 -16.87 -16.62 3.53
N LYS A 199 -16.71 -15.98 4.70
CA LYS A 199 -17.36 -14.69 4.99
C LYS A 199 -16.98 -13.61 3.97
N ILE A 200 -15.71 -13.54 3.60
CA ILE A 200 -15.24 -12.57 2.58
C ILE A 200 -15.91 -12.85 1.24
N LEU A 201 -15.96 -14.12 0.83
CA LEU A 201 -16.59 -14.54 -0.43
C LEU A 201 -18.09 -14.28 -0.44
N ASP A 202 -18.78 -14.47 0.69
CA ASP A 202 -20.21 -14.22 0.82
C ASP A 202 -20.54 -12.72 0.66
N ILE A 203 -19.75 -11.83 1.28
CA ILE A 203 -19.93 -10.38 1.18
C ILE A 203 -19.62 -9.87 -0.24
N TYR A 204 -18.59 -10.43 -0.87
CA TYR A 204 -18.19 -10.07 -2.23
C TYR A 204 -18.85 -10.94 -3.31
N TYR A 205 -19.87 -11.74 -2.96
CA TYR A 205 -20.52 -12.63 -3.92
C TYR A 205 -20.98 -11.90 -5.17
N GLY A 206 -20.54 -12.39 -6.34
CA GLY A 206 -20.83 -11.77 -7.64
C GLY A 206 -20.02 -10.50 -7.96
N ASN A 207 -19.15 -10.04 -7.07
CA ASN A 207 -18.26 -8.91 -7.33
C ASN A 207 -16.87 -9.42 -7.77
N PRO A 208 -16.43 -9.16 -9.02
CA PRO A 208 -15.13 -9.67 -9.51
C PRO A 208 -13.91 -8.89 -8.97
N ARG A 209 -14.14 -7.83 -8.16
CA ARG A 209 -13.07 -6.96 -7.65
C ARG A 209 -12.53 -7.43 -6.30
N LEU A 210 -12.15 -8.70 -6.24
CA LEU A 210 -11.60 -9.31 -5.03
C LEU A 210 -10.43 -10.22 -5.37
N VAL A 211 -9.33 -10.02 -4.67
CA VAL A 211 -8.19 -10.94 -4.60
C VAL A 211 -8.05 -11.40 -3.14
N ILE A 212 -8.37 -12.67 -2.89
CA ILE A 212 -8.27 -13.25 -1.54
C ILE A 212 -6.82 -13.31 -1.08
N GLY A 213 -6.59 -12.87 0.14
CA GLY A 213 -5.29 -12.91 0.78
C GLY A 213 -5.35 -12.45 2.23
N ALA A 214 -4.20 -12.40 2.88
CA ALA A 214 -4.06 -11.72 4.16
C ALA A 214 -4.17 -10.21 3.96
N GLY A 215 -4.77 -9.50 4.93
CA GLY A 215 -4.88 -8.04 4.90
C GLY A 215 -3.59 -7.31 5.30
N CYS A 216 -2.55 -8.04 5.67
CA CYS A 216 -1.22 -7.54 6.02
C CYS A 216 -0.20 -8.68 5.94
N ALA A 217 1.07 -8.39 6.29
CA ALA A 217 2.14 -9.39 6.34
C ALA A 217 1.81 -10.54 7.29
N ILE A 218 1.97 -11.77 6.82
CA ILE A 218 1.80 -12.98 7.65
C ILE A 218 3.05 -13.16 8.51
N PRO A 219 2.90 -13.40 9.83
CA PRO A 219 4.05 -13.65 10.69
C PRO A 219 4.86 -14.88 10.24
N PRO A 220 6.20 -14.88 10.40
CA PRO A 220 7.04 -16.01 9.98
C PRO A 220 6.77 -17.32 10.70
N ILE A 221 5.99 -17.28 11.79
CA ILE A 221 5.60 -18.46 12.58
C ILE A 221 4.30 -19.12 12.10
N ALA A 222 3.66 -18.59 11.04
CA ALA A 222 2.41 -19.12 10.49
C ALA A 222 2.61 -20.45 9.76
#